data_ecd242fb783518c17155419cb7f64464
#
_entry.id   ecd242fb783518c17155419cb7f64464
#
_cell.length_a   1.000
_cell.length_b   1.000
_cell.length_c   1.000
_cell.angle_alpha   90.00
_cell.angle_beta   90.00
_cell.angle_gamma   90.00
#
_symmetry.space_group_name_H-M   'P 1'
#
loop_
_entity.id
_entity.type
_entity.pdbx_description
1 polymer ?
#
loop_
_entity_poly.entity_id
_entity_poly.type
_entity_poly.pdbx_seq_one_letter_code
_entity_poly.pdbx_strand_id
1 'polypeptide(L)'
;MDELFILTNSPGEVSGWVRPVVSGLASKGFPAKVSLVVLPCQYASGMEAEYGKEIEGIDSVSTFKKLWKNSAALKGTKRLVLQLGGDPFFGAILSAKLRCTWMIYTSRPRWKSRVGHYFVPDAAAENRFAVQGVKRDRVTKVGNLIFDSAPECCDADDARRIMGLSGNEQAVSFLPGSRPFEYRDGFPFFSCAAMEFLTNHPNYHAFLPVAPTVDEKLLIEGLDEAGLNWRGGSAAEEILWNGPGRIRFIRENNFEAIKASTLAVAFPGTNNLQIT
;
A
#
# COMPACT_ATOMS: atom_id res chain seq x y z
N MET A 1 22.75 7.43 15.13
CA MET A 1 21.32 7.14 15.33
C MET A 1 21.20 5.65 15.51
N ASP A 2 20.44 5.20 16.50
CA ASP A 2 20.40 3.78 16.89
C ASP A 2 19.13 3.11 16.39
N GLU A 3 18.03 3.88 16.27
CA GLU A 3 16.75 3.34 15.84
C GLU A 3 15.88 4.39 15.11
N LEU A 4 15.27 3.97 14.02
CA LEU A 4 14.26 4.70 13.26
C LEU A 4 12.89 4.05 13.50
N PHE A 5 11.94 4.80 14.07
CA PHE A 5 10.55 4.40 14.14
C PHE A 5 9.79 4.92 12.94
N ILE A 6 9.23 4.02 12.13
CA ILE A 6 8.35 4.36 11.00
C ILE A 6 6.90 4.15 11.46
N LEU A 7 6.11 5.23 11.45
CA LEU A 7 4.69 5.20 11.83
C LEU A 7 3.81 5.15 10.58
N THR A 8 2.86 4.23 10.57
CA THR A 8 1.87 4.05 9.50
C THR A 8 0.59 3.43 10.05
N ASN A 9 -0.51 3.40 9.30
CA ASN A 9 -1.75 2.86 9.85
C ASN A 9 -2.60 2.01 8.88
N SER A 10 -2.45 2.16 7.58
CA SER A 10 -3.33 1.47 6.63
C SER A 10 -2.56 0.53 5.69
N PRO A 11 -3.22 -0.49 5.14
CA PRO A 11 -2.60 -1.43 4.20
C PRO A 11 -1.92 -0.74 3.01
N GLY A 12 -2.62 0.21 2.39
CA GLY A 12 -2.11 0.97 1.25
C GLY A 12 -0.90 1.83 1.57
N GLU A 13 -0.77 2.33 2.82
CA GLU A 13 0.40 3.07 3.26
C GLU A 13 1.59 2.13 3.53
N VAL A 14 1.34 0.93 4.07
CA VAL A 14 2.41 -0.04 4.32
C VAL A 14 3.02 -0.50 3.00
N SER A 15 2.21 -0.88 2.03
CA SER A 15 2.70 -1.34 0.73
C SER A 15 3.22 -0.20 -0.15
N GLY A 16 2.52 0.93 -0.18
CA GLY A 16 2.80 2.03 -1.10
C GLY A 16 3.83 3.04 -0.60
N TRP A 17 4.02 3.19 0.72
CA TRP A 17 4.94 4.19 1.28
C TRP A 17 6.03 3.58 2.16
N VAL A 18 5.69 2.65 3.05
CA VAL A 18 6.69 2.06 3.95
C VAL A 18 7.67 1.20 3.18
N ARG A 19 7.17 0.27 2.36
CA ARG A 19 8.00 -0.66 1.60
C ARG A 19 9.06 0.06 0.74
N PRO A 20 8.73 1.03 -0.14
CA PRO A 20 9.74 1.70 -0.95
C PRO A 20 10.75 2.50 -0.11
N VAL A 21 10.31 3.14 0.97
CA VAL A 21 11.22 3.88 1.87
C VAL A 21 12.20 2.92 2.55
N VAL A 22 11.72 1.78 3.07
CA VAL A 22 12.58 0.79 3.74
C VAL A 22 13.55 0.15 2.76
N SER A 23 13.09 -0.24 1.56
CA SER A 23 13.95 -0.76 0.50
C SER A 23 15.03 0.26 0.11
N GLY A 24 14.68 1.53 -0.02
CA GLY A 24 15.64 2.60 -0.30
C GLY A 24 16.65 2.82 0.83
N LEU A 25 16.25 2.66 2.09
CA LEU A 25 17.16 2.70 3.24
C LEU A 25 18.12 1.51 3.24
N ALA A 26 17.61 0.30 3.02
CA ALA A 26 18.39 -0.93 2.97
C ALA A 26 19.43 -0.89 1.83
N SER A 27 19.03 -0.48 0.62
CA SER A 27 19.94 -0.36 -0.52
C SER A 27 21.08 0.62 -0.32
N LYS A 28 20.90 1.60 0.56
CA LYS A 28 21.93 2.59 0.94
C LYS A 28 22.73 2.20 2.18
N GLY A 29 22.51 0.98 2.71
CA GLY A 29 23.21 0.50 3.91
C GLY A 29 22.91 1.33 5.16
N PHE A 30 21.66 1.68 5.38
CA PHE A 30 21.23 2.48 6.52
C PHE A 30 21.62 1.80 7.85
N PRO A 31 22.41 2.45 8.73
CA PRO A 31 23.10 1.75 9.81
C PRO A 31 22.26 1.57 11.08
N ALA A 32 21.05 2.10 11.13
CA ALA A 32 20.21 2.07 12.32
C ALA A 32 19.08 1.03 12.18
N LYS A 33 18.66 0.48 13.31
CA LYS A 33 17.50 -0.41 13.40
C LYS A 33 16.25 0.30 12.88
N VAL A 34 15.47 -0.38 12.04
CA VAL A 34 14.20 0.09 11.50
C VAL A 34 13.05 -0.63 12.18
N SER A 35 12.23 0.10 12.89
CA SER A 35 11.08 -0.44 13.64
C SER A 35 9.77 0.13 13.11
N LEU A 36 8.93 -0.74 12.54
CA LEU A 36 7.60 -0.36 12.08
C LEU A 36 6.62 -0.28 13.25
N VAL A 37 5.87 0.80 13.31
CA VAL A 37 4.85 1.03 14.34
C VAL A 37 3.49 1.24 13.69
N VAL A 38 2.63 0.24 13.84
CA VAL A 38 1.26 0.29 13.32
C VAL A 38 0.38 1.09 14.27
N LEU A 39 -0.19 2.17 13.74
CA LEU A 39 -1.08 3.08 14.46
C LEU A 39 -2.52 2.54 14.46
N PRO A 40 -3.35 2.91 15.44
CA PRO A 40 -4.77 2.60 15.40
C PRO A 40 -5.43 3.19 14.15
N CYS A 41 -6.20 2.38 13.44
CA CYS A 41 -6.93 2.77 12.24
C CYS A 41 -8.29 2.11 12.19
N GLN A 42 -9.34 2.88 11.90
CA GLN A 42 -10.69 2.35 11.73
C GLN A 42 -10.86 1.51 10.45
N TYR A 43 -9.91 1.63 9.53
CA TYR A 43 -9.88 0.91 8.24
C TYR A 43 -8.82 -0.19 8.21
N ALA A 44 -8.26 -0.55 9.37
CA ALA A 44 -7.26 -1.59 9.45
C ALA A 44 -7.86 -2.94 9.03
N SER A 45 -7.12 -3.69 8.22
CA SER A 45 -7.43 -5.08 7.91
C SER A 45 -7.04 -6.03 9.05
N GLY A 46 -6.16 -5.60 9.94
CA GLY A 46 -5.52 -6.42 10.97
C GLY A 46 -4.24 -7.11 10.50
N MET A 47 -3.99 -7.14 9.18
CA MET A 47 -2.84 -7.81 8.57
C MET A 47 -1.61 -6.89 8.38
N GLU A 48 -1.74 -5.59 8.68
CA GLU A 48 -0.65 -4.62 8.47
C GLU A 48 0.63 -4.98 9.23
N ALA A 49 0.47 -5.52 10.44
CA ALA A 49 1.61 -5.93 11.27
C ALA A 49 2.27 -7.20 10.73
N GLU A 50 1.51 -8.16 10.23
CA GLU A 50 2.05 -9.39 9.63
C GLU A 50 2.75 -9.07 8.32
N TYR A 51 2.09 -8.35 7.42
CA TYR A 51 2.71 -7.90 6.17
C TYR A 51 3.98 -7.06 6.41
N GLY A 52 3.96 -6.20 7.43
CA GLY A 52 5.13 -5.42 7.82
C GLY A 52 6.34 -6.25 8.22
N LYS A 53 6.15 -7.47 8.75
CA LYS A 53 7.25 -8.39 9.09
C LYS A 53 7.90 -9.02 7.86
N GLU A 54 7.19 -9.09 6.74
CA GLU A 54 7.67 -9.64 5.48
C GLU A 54 8.49 -8.64 4.67
N ILE A 55 8.44 -7.35 5.02
CA ILE A 55 9.21 -6.30 4.34
C ILE A 55 10.68 -6.41 4.75
N GLU A 56 11.53 -6.74 3.78
CA GLU A 56 12.98 -6.77 3.97
C GLU A 56 13.51 -5.40 4.42
N GLY A 57 14.36 -5.40 5.46
CA GLY A 57 14.90 -4.19 6.07
C GLY A 57 14.11 -3.66 7.26
N ILE A 58 13.02 -4.31 7.66
CA ILE A 58 12.32 -4.04 8.94
C ILE A 58 12.81 -5.01 10.01
N ASP A 59 13.44 -4.48 11.05
CA ASP A 59 13.98 -5.27 12.17
C ASP A 59 12.94 -5.65 13.21
N SER A 60 11.89 -4.85 13.35
CA SER A 60 10.80 -5.16 14.28
C SER A 60 9.49 -4.47 13.93
N VAL A 61 8.37 -5.12 14.26
CA VAL A 61 7.03 -4.58 14.10
C VAL A 61 6.31 -4.54 15.45
N SER A 62 5.65 -3.45 15.74
CA SER A 62 4.85 -3.29 16.96
C SER A 62 3.63 -2.41 16.74
N THR A 63 2.64 -2.54 17.63
CA THR A 63 1.56 -1.58 17.69
C THR A 63 1.96 -0.35 18.51
N PHE A 64 1.36 0.80 18.23
CA PHE A 64 1.59 2.03 18.99
C PHE A 64 1.38 1.82 20.49
N LYS A 65 0.33 1.09 20.90
CA LYS A 65 0.02 0.79 22.31
C LYS A 65 1.15 0.02 23.00
N LYS A 66 1.73 -0.98 22.32
CA LYS A 66 2.86 -1.78 22.84
C LYS A 66 4.11 -0.92 22.99
N LEU A 67 4.46 -0.15 21.97
CA LEU A 67 5.59 0.77 22.01
C LEU A 67 5.43 1.83 23.10
N TRP A 68 4.24 2.42 23.22
CA TRP A 68 3.94 3.43 24.23
C TRP A 68 4.14 2.93 25.66
N LYS A 69 3.68 1.70 25.97
CA LYS A 69 3.88 1.07 27.28
C LYS A 69 5.35 0.82 27.58
N ASN A 70 6.12 0.37 26.60
CA ASN A 70 7.52 -0.02 26.74
C ASN A 70 8.50 1.13 26.53
N SER A 71 8.02 2.34 26.25
CA SER A 71 8.87 3.50 25.91
C SER A 71 9.86 3.91 27.02
N ALA A 72 9.61 3.55 28.28
CA ALA A 72 10.54 3.80 29.38
C ALA A 72 11.86 3.02 29.25
N ALA A 73 11.82 1.81 28.68
CA ALA A 73 13.01 0.98 28.45
C ALA A 73 13.89 1.53 27.31
N LEU A 74 13.37 2.48 26.56
CA LEU A 74 14.05 3.08 25.41
C LEU A 74 14.89 4.33 25.76
N LYS A 75 15.14 4.62 27.03
CA LYS A 75 15.94 5.78 27.46
C LYS A 75 17.42 5.65 27.04
N GLY A 76 18.03 6.76 26.65
CA GLY A 76 19.48 6.84 26.40
C GLY A 76 19.95 6.54 24.98
N THR A 77 19.08 6.10 24.06
CA THR A 77 19.43 5.85 22.65
C THR A 77 19.01 7.00 21.74
N LYS A 78 19.79 7.25 20.66
CA LYS A 78 19.48 8.28 19.66
C LYS A 78 18.45 7.75 18.68
N ARG A 79 17.29 8.39 18.61
CA ARG A 79 16.14 7.95 17.79
C ARG A 79 15.61 9.03 16.87
N LEU A 80 14.87 8.55 15.88
CA LEU A 80 14.11 9.37 14.94
C LEU A 80 12.71 8.76 14.78
N VAL A 81 11.71 9.60 14.64
CA VAL A 81 10.36 9.20 14.24
C VAL A 81 10.14 9.71 12.83
N LEU A 82 9.88 8.81 11.88
CA LEU A 82 9.41 9.11 10.54
C LEU A 82 7.95 8.65 10.41
N GLN A 83 7.06 9.59 10.20
CA GLN A 83 5.65 9.28 10.01
C GLN A 83 5.33 9.29 8.52
N LEU A 84 4.93 8.12 8.01
CA LEU A 84 4.54 7.93 6.61
C LEU A 84 3.02 7.87 6.44
N GLY A 85 2.26 7.72 7.53
CA GLY A 85 0.81 7.69 7.48
C GLY A 85 0.16 7.90 8.84
N GLY A 86 -1.17 7.81 8.86
CA GLY A 86 -1.98 7.97 10.06
C GLY A 86 -2.09 9.39 10.58
N ASP A 87 -2.79 9.55 11.72
CA ASP A 87 -2.98 10.87 12.32
C ASP A 87 -1.64 11.41 12.87
N PRO A 88 -1.22 12.64 12.49
CA PRO A 88 -0.02 13.29 13.00
C PRO A 88 0.05 13.44 14.51
N PHE A 89 -1.07 13.35 15.22
CA PHE A 89 -1.13 13.35 16.67
C PHE A 89 -0.22 12.26 17.27
N PHE A 90 -0.19 11.06 16.70
CA PHE A 90 0.63 9.95 17.21
C PHE A 90 2.14 10.25 17.11
N GLY A 91 2.58 10.83 15.98
CA GLY A 91 3.97 11.26 15.83
C GLY A 91 4.35 12.35 16.81
N ALA A 92 3.47 13.32 17.03
CA ALA A 92 3.69 14.43 17.96
C ALA A 92 3.86 13.94 19.40
N ILE A 93 2.98 13.06 19.89
CA ILE A 93 3.06 12.56 21.27
C ILE A 93 4.22 11.57 21.47
N LEU A 94 4.49 10.70 20.48
CA LEU A 94 5.59 9.75 20.57
C LEU A 94 6.94 10.44 20.56
N SER A 95 7.18 11.37 19.65
CA SER A 95 8.43 12.11 19.58
C SER A 95 8.67 12.96 20.84
N ALA A 96 7.62 13.56 21.40
CA ALA A 96 7.72 14.27 22.67
C ALA A 96 8.11 13.35 23.82
N LYS A 97 7.49 12.17 23.91
CA LYS A 97 7.78 11.18 24.97
C LYS A 97 9.19 10.61 24.85
N LEU A 98 9.64 10.33 23.63
CA LEU A 98 10.98 9.80 23.35
C LEU A 98 12.06 10.91 23.30
N ARG A 99 11.67 12.19 23.34
CA ARG A 99 12.55 13.36 23.19
C ARG A 99 13.44 13.28 21.95
N CYS A 100 12.81 12.94 20.81
CA CYS A 100 13.52 12.76 19.54
C CYS A 100 12.91 13.61 18.43
N THR A 101 13.64 13.75 17.33
CA THR A 101 13.17 14.44 16.13
C THR A 101 12.02 13.67 15.50
N TRP A 102 11.02 14.40 15.03
CA TRP A 102 9.91 13.89 14.27
C TRP A 102 9.93 14.44 12.86
N MET A 103 9.94 13.58 11.88
CA MET A 103 9.80 13.87 10.46
C MET A 103 8.49 13.27 9.94
N ILE A 104 7.88 13.89 8.93
CA ILE A 104 6.60 13.41 8.39
C ILE A 104 6.55 13.61 6.88
N TYR A 105 6.00 12.61 6.19
CA TYR A 105 5.57 12.70 4.80
C TYR A 105 4.11 13.13 4.76
N THR A 106 3.82 14.29 4.15
CA THR A 106 2.46 14.84 4.12
C THR A 106 2.32 15.97 3.10
N SER A 107 1.13 16.15 2.56
CA SER A 107 0.78 17.30 1.72
C SER A 107 0.24 18.51 2.50
N ARG A 108 0.11 18.42 3.83
CA ARG A 108 -0.51 19.47 4.68
C ARG A 108 0.40 19.89 5.83
N PRO A 109 0.69 21.18 6.01
CA PRO A 109 1.55 21.68 7.09
C PRO A 109 0.81 21.72 8.43
N ARG A 110 0.85 20.60 9.15
CA ARG A 110 0.35 20.50 10.53
C ARG A 110 1.52 20.45 11.53
N TRP A 111 1.28 20.80 12.77
CA TRP A 111 2.24 20.70 13.86
C TRP A 111 3.59 21.42 13.61
N LYS A 112 3.54 22.62 13.00
CA LYS A 112 4.73 23.37 12.50
C LYS A 112 5.82 23.63 13.56
N SER A 113 5.44 23.74 14.83
CA SER A 113 6.39 23.92 15.95
C SER A 113 7.05 22.63 16.44
N ARG A 114 6.51 21.46 16.06
CA ARG A 114 6.96 20.16 16.56
C ARG A 114 7.70 19.32 15.51
N VAL A 115 7.27 19.37 14.27
CA VAL A 115 7.87 18.61 13.17
C VAL A 115 9.26 19.18 12.88
N GLY A 116 10.28 18.35 12.90
CA GLY A 116 11.65 18.73 12.56
C GLY A 116 11.82 18.92 11.05
N HIS A 117 11.25 18.01 10.24
CA HIS A 117 11.33 18.06 8.78
C HIS A 117 10.09 17.50 8.11
N TYR A 118 9.72 18.06 6.97
CA TYR A 118 8.60 17.63 6.14
C TYR A 118 9.11 17.08 4.81
N PHE A 119 8.61 15.91 4.43
CA PHE A 119 8.72 15.38 3.08
C PHE A 119 7.39 15.58 2.37
N VAL A 120 7.41 16.10 1.15
CA VAL A 120 6.19 16.42 0.41
C VAL A 120 6.16 15.76 -0.98
N PRO A 121 4.96 15.38 -1.47
CA PRO A 121 4.84 14.62 -2.72
C PRO A 121 5.09 15.46 -3.98
N ASP A 122 4.79 16.73 -3.96
CA ASP A 122 4.75 17.54 -5.17
C ASP A 122 5.02 19.03 -4.92
N ALA A 123 5.18 19.79 -6.00
CA ALA A 123 5.41 21.23 -5.95
C ALA A 123 4.21 22.01 -5.39
N ALA A 124 2.99 21.52 -5.59
CA ALA A 124 1.79 22.17 -5.04
C ALA A 124 1.77 22.08 -3.52
N ALA A 125 2.15 20.92 -2.97
CA ALA A 125 2.36 20.75 -1.54
C ALA A 125 3.48 21.67 -1.04
N GLU A 126 4.66 21.66 -1.69
CA GLU A 126 5.79 22.53 -1.33
C GLU A 126 5.39 24.02 -1.27
N ASN A 127 4.67 24.51 -2.28
CA ASN A 127 4.15 25.88 -2.30
C ASN A 127 3.16 26.16 -1.15
N ARG A 128 2.30 25.19 -0.82
CA ARG A 128 1.35 25.30 0.30
C ARG A 128 2.08 25.47 1.63
N PHE A 129 3.20 24.75 1.83
CA PHE A 129 4.04 24.91 3.02
C PHE A 129 4.69 26.28 3.10
N ALA A 130 5.22 26.79 1.98
CA ALA A 130 5.81 28.13 1.90
C ALA A 130 4.78 29.23 2.23
N VAL A 131 3.59 29.17 1.63
CA VAL A 131 2.49 30.12 1.89
C VAL A 131 2.07 30.11 3.36
N GLN A 132 2.13 28.94 4.02
CA GLN A 132 1.80 28.83 5.44
C GLN A 132 2.98 29.13 6.39
N GLY A 133 4.08 29.68 5.89
CA GLY A 133 5.21 30.16 6.67
C GLY A 133 6.12 29.06 7.24
N VAL A 134 6.12 27.88 6.64
CA VAL A 134 7.12 26.86 6.98
C VAL A 134 8.43 27.20 6.29
N LYS A 135 9.54 27.21 7.03
CA LYS A 135 10.87 27.52 6.48
C LYS A 135 11.24 26.49 5.40
N ARG A 136 11.84 26.97 4.30
CA ARG A 136 12.18 26.15 3.14
C ARG A 136 13.19 25.04 3.45
N ASP A 137 14.13 25.29 4.35
CA ASP A 137 15.12 24.32 4.82
C ASP A 137 14.53 23.14 5.61
N ARG A 138 13.25 23.24 5.99
CA ARG A 138 12.50 22.17 6.69
C ARG A 138 11.54 21.41 5.77
N VAL A 139 11.59 21.65 4.46
CA VAL A 139 10.71 20.98 3.50
C VAL A 139 11.54 20.41 2.37
N THR A 140 11.35 19.12 2.07
CA THR A 140 11.97 18.46 0.92
C THR A 140 10.89 17.80 0.06
N LYS A 141 10.83 18.18 -1.21
CA LYS A 141 10.01 17.49 -2.19
C LYS A 141 10.71 16.18 -2.58
N VAL A 142 10.04 15.05 -2.31
CA VAL A 142 10.56 13.70 -2.57
C VAL A 142 9.79 12.95 -3.66
N GLY A 143 8.69 13.50 -4.15
CA GLY A 143 7.80 12.78 -5.05
C GLY A 143 6.70 12.02 -4.32
N ASN A 144 5.82 11.40 -5.09
CA ASN A 144 4.79 10.54 -4.53
C ASN A 144 5.35 9.12 -4.37
N LEU A 145 5.52 8.71 -3.12
CA LEU A 145 6.13 7.42 -2.75
C LEU A 145 5.42 6.20 -3.37
N ILE A 146 4.17 6.33 -3.79
CA ILE A 146 3.42 5.23 -4.40
C ILE A 146 4.05 4.80 -5.74
N PHE A 147 4.66 5.74 -6.47
CA PHE A 147 5.33 5.42 -7.73
C PHE A 147 6.59 4.57 -7.52
N ASP A 148 7.26 4.75 -6.38
CA ASP A 148 8.43 3.95 -6.01
C ASP A 148 8.04 2.53 -5.52
N SER A 149 6.75 2.26 -5.33
CA SER A 149 6.26 0.94 -4.93
C SER A 149 6.09 -0.02 -6.10
N ALA A 150 6.04 0.50 -7.33
CA ALA A 150 5.97 -0.31 -8.54
C ALA A 150 7.36 -0.91 -8.87
N PRO A 151 7.44 -2.18 -9.26
CA PRO A 151 8.70 -2.75 -9.72
C PRO A 151 9.17 -2.04 -11.01
N GLU A 152 10.44 -1.66 -11.06
CA GLU A 152 11.05 -1.01 -12.23
C GLU A 152 11.30 -1.97 -13.42
N CYS A 153 11.11 -3.28 -13.23
CA CYS A 153 11.81 -4.31 -13.99
C CYS A 153 10.97 -4.98 -15.10
N CYS A 154 9.76 -4.53 -15.40
CA CYS A 154 8.90 -5.23 -16.34
C CYS A 154 8.33 -4.26 -17.38
N ASP A 155 8.56 -4.50 -18.67
CA ASP A 155 7.83 -3.81 -19.73
C ASP A 155 6.45 -4.45 -19.99
N ALA A 156 5.65 -3.86 -20.88
CA ALA A 156 4.30 -4.34 -21.14
C ALA A 156 4.28 -5.75 -21.77
N ASP A 157 5.25 -6.07 -22.62
CA ASP A 157 5.32 -7.37 -23.29
C ASP A 157 5.75 -8.46 -22.30
N ASP A 158 6.68 -8.15 -21.40
CA ASP A 158 7.07 -9.02 -20.31
C ASP A 158 5.90 -9.26 -19.34
N ALA A 159 5.17 -8.21 -18.98
CA ALA A 159 3.98 -8.32 -18.15
C ALA A 159 2.92 -9.23 -18.78
N ARG A 160 2.64 -9.07 -20.07
CA ARG A 160 1.72 -9.93 -20.81
C ARG A 160 2.14 -11.41 -20.78
N ARG A 161 3.45 -11.66 -20.95
CA ARG A 161 4.02 -13.01 -20.91
C ARG A 161 3.90 -13.63 -19.51
N ILE A 162 4.22 -12.87 -18.46
CA ILE A 162 4.08 -13.28 -17.06
C ILE A 162 2.63 -13.62 -16.74
N MET A 163 1.69 -12.81 -17.23
CA MET A 163 0.26 -13.03 -17.03
C MET A 163 -0.33 -14.11 -17.94
N GLY A 164 0.47 -14.70 -18.84
CA GLY A 164 0.05 -15.78 -19.73
C GLY A 164 -0.89 -15.34 -20.84
N LEU A 165 -0.81 -14.07 -21.26
CA LEU A 165 -1.53 -13.55 -22.43
C LEU A 165 -0.76 -13.85 -23.71
N SER A 166 -1.45 -14.39 -24.71
CA SER A 166 -0.87 -14.76 -26.00
C SER A 166 -1.55 -14.03 -27.17
N GLY A 167 -0.79 -13.78 -28.23
CA GLY A 167 -1.33 -13.22 -29.47
C GLY A 167 -2.13 -11.93 -29.25
N ASN A 168 -3.39 -11.94 -29.70
CA ASN A 168 -4.31 -10.80 -29.64
C ASN A 168 -5.19 -10.80 -28.37
N GLU A 169 -4.96 -11.70 -27.41
CA GLU A 169 -5.67 -11.65 -26.14
C GLU A 169 -5.42 -10.31 -25.45
N GLN A 170 -6.45 -9.76 -24.83
CA GLN A 170 -6.41 -8.52 -24.10
C GLN A 170 -6.73 -8.77 -22.62
N ALA A 171 -6.40 -7.83 -21.76
CA ALA A 171 -6.77 -7.91 -20.36
C ALA A 171 -7.39 -6.60 -19.87
N VAL A 172 -8.28 -6.75 -18.89
CA VAL A 172 -8.82 -5.67 -18.08
C VAL A 172 -8.55 -5.97 -16.61
N SER A 173 -8.01 -5.01 -15.88
CA SER A 173 -7.82 -5.13 -14.43
C SER A 173 -8.96 -4.45 -13.68
N PHE A 174 -9.56 -5.15 -12.73
CA PHE A 174 -10.54 -4.63 -11.78
C PHE A 174 -9.91 -4.53 -10.40
N LEU A 175 -9.86 -3.32 -9.83
CA LEU A 175 -9.15 -3.03 -8.58
C LEU A 175 -10.14 -2.66 -7.47
N PRO A 176 -10.62 -3.64 -6.71
CA PRO A 176 -11.64 -3.41 -5.67
C PRO A 176 -11.09 -2.63 -4.46
N GLY A 177 -9.77 -2.62 -4.27
CA GLY A 177 -9.16 -1.94 -3.14
C GLY A 177 -8.51 -2.89 -2.14
N SER A 178 -8.17 -2.37 -0.95
CA SER A 178 -7.44 -3.12 0.08
C SER A 178 -8.09 -3.09 1.47
N ARG A 179 -9.19 -2.35 1.63
CA ARG A 179 -9.90 -2.27 2.90
C ARG A 179 -10.93 -3.39 3.04
N PRO A 180 -11.25 -3.84 4.27
CA PRO A 180 -12.18 -4.96 4.50
C PRO A 180 -13.50 -4.86 3.73
N PHE A 181 -14.15 -3.68 3.73
CA PHE A 181 -15.38 -3.48 2.98
C PHE A 181 -15.17 -3.42 1.46
N GLU A 182 -14.01 -2.95 0.99
CA GLU A 182 -13.70 -2.87 -0.43
C GLU A 182 -13.53 -4.27 -1.03
N TYR A 183 -12.88 -5.21 -0.34
CA TYR A 183 -12.72 -6.54 -0.89
C TYR A 183 -13.89 -7.49 -0.55
N ARG A 184 -14.53 -7.37 0.58
CA ARG A 184 -15.72 -8.18 0.89
C ARG A 184 -16.84 -7.96 -0.13
N ASP A 185 -17.15 -6.70 -0.42
CA ASP A 185 -18.24 -6.33 -1.30
C ASP A 185 -17.77 -6.02 -2.74
N GLY A 186 -16.55 -5.51 -2.88
CA GLY A 186 -15.97 -5.10 -4.14
C GLY A 186 -15.52 -6.26 -5.03
N PHE A 187 -14.96 -7.35 -4.48
CA PHE A 187 -14.59 -8.51 -5.29
C PHE A 187 -15.79 -9.17 -5.94
N PRO A 188 -16.89 -9.47 -5.23
CA PRO A 188 -18.11 -9.97 -5.87
C PRO A 188 -18.65 -9.00 -6.93
N PHE A 189 -18.72 -7.72 -6.63
CA PHE A 189 -19.21 -6.71 -7.56
C PHE A 189 -18.37 -6.68 -8.84
N PHE A 190 -17.04 -6.59 -8.72
CA PHE A 190 -16.17 -6.59 -9.90
C PHE A 190 -16.11 -7.93 -10.63
N SER A 191 -16.31 -9.04 -9.95
CA SER A 191 -16.46 -10.35 -10.61
C SER A 191 -17.69 -10.38 -11.51
N CYS A 192 -18.83 -9.88 -11.04
CA CYS A 192 -20.04 -9.75 -11.86
C CYS A 192 -19.84 -8.76 -13.02
N ALA A 193 -19.20 -7.61 -12.75
CA ALA A 193 -18.87 -6.64 -13.79
C ALA A 193 -17.91 -7.21 -14.86
N ALA A 194 -16.96 -8.04 -14.44
CA ALA A 194 -16.06 -8.74 -15.34
C ALA A 194 -16.79 -9.74 -16.21
N MET A 195 -17.74 -10.52 -15.67
CA MET A 195 -18.56 -11.44 -16.47
C MET A 195 -19.34 -10.71 -17.53
N GLU A 196 -19.99 -9.60 -17.19
CA GLU A 196 -20.74 -8.77 -18.14
C GLU A 196 -19.81 -8.17 -19.22
N PHE A 197 -18.66 -7.63 -18.80
CA PHE A 197 -17.66 -7.08 -19.73
C PHE A 197 -17.16 -8.15 -20.71
N LEU A 198 -16.77 -9.32 -20.21
CA LEU A 198 -16.22 -10.39 -21.04
C LEU A 198 -17.24 -10.99 -22.01
N THR A 199 -18.53 -11.01 -21.64
CA THR A 199 -19.61 -11.44 -22.54
C THR A 199 -19.63 -10.59 -23.81
N ASN A 200 -19.39 -9.28 -23.68
CA ASN A 200 -19.36 -8.33 -24.79
C ASN A 200 -17.98 -8.20 -25.45
N HIS A 201 -16.92 -8.69 -24.79
CA HIS A 201 -15.53 -8.59 -25.25
C HIS A 201 -14.80 -9.94 -25.12
N PRO A 202 -15.12 -10.95 -25.94
CA PRO A 202 -14.70 -12.34 -25.76
C PRO A 202 -13.20 -12.60 -25.89
N ASN A 203 -12.42 -11.65 -26.42
CA ASN A 203 -10.96 -11.71 -26.51
C ASN A 203 -10.24 -11.10 -25.30
N TYR A 204 -10.99 -10.69 -24.26
CA TYR A 204 -10.43 -10.19 -23.01
C TYR A 204 -10.38 -11.26 -21.93
N HIS A 205 -9.43 -11.07 -20.99
CA HIS A 205 -9.38 -11.72 -19.69
C HIS A 205 -9.50 -10.65 -18.60
N ALA A 206 -10.08 -11.00 -17.48
CA ALA A 206 -10.19 -10.11 -16.33
C ALA A 206 -9.21 -10.51 -15.22
N PHE A 207 -8.47 -9.55 -14.72
CA PHE A 207 -7.60 -9.69 -13.55
C PHE A 207 -8.17 -8.89 -12.38
N LEU A 208 -8.21 -9.51 -11.20
CA LEU A 208 -8.56 -8.87 -9.94
C LEU A 208 -7.35 -8.95 -9.01
N PRO A 209 -6.45 -7.96 -9.03
CA PRO A 209 -5.32 -7.91 -8.11
C PRO A 209 -5.77 -7.89 -6.65
N VAL A 210 -5.23 -8.82 -5.86
CA VAL A 210 -5.52 -8.97 -4.42
C VAL A 210 -4.39 -8.32 -3.63
N ALA A 211 -4.69 -7.31 -2.84
CA ALA A 211 -3.69 -6.66 -2.01
C ALA A 211 -3.13 -7.66 -0.95
N PRO A 212 -1.81 -7.60 -0.63
CA PRO A 212 -1.20 -8.53 0.33
C PRO A 212 -1.82 -8.50 1.74
N THR A 213 -2.55 -7.45 2.04
CA THR A 213 -3.21 -7.22 3.35
C THR A 213 -4.68 -7.62 3.35
N VAL A 214 -5.17 -8.28 2.29
CA VAL A 214 -6.55 -8.77 2.24
C VAL A 214 -6.71 -9.97 3.15
N ASP A 215 -7.71 -9.94 4.01
CA ASP A 215 -8.13 -11.09 4.79
C ASP A 215 -8.88 -12.08 3.88
N GLU A 216 -8.26 -13.23 3.66
CA GLU A 216 -8.77 -14.27 2.77
C GLU A 216 -10.15 -14.78 3.17
N LYS A 217 -10.39 -14.89 4.47
CA LYS A 217 -11.68 -15.37 4.99
C LYS A 217 -12.82 -14.43 4.58
N LEU A 218 -12.63 -13.13 4.72
CA LEU A 218 -13.63 -12.13 4.32
C LEU A 218 -13.82 -12.07 2.80
N LEU A 219 -12.76 -12.30 2.03
CA LEU A 219 -12.86 -12.40 0.58
C LEU A 219 -13.73 -13.60 0.17
N ILE A 220 -13.46 -14.78 0.74
CA ILE A 220 -14.21 -16.01 0.48
C ILE A 220 -15.67 -15.85 0.90
N GLU A 221 -15.92 -15.34 2.11
CA GLU A 221 -17.27 -15.08 2.60
C GLU A 221 -18.06 -14.19 1.63
N GLY A 222 -17.45 -13.13 1.10
CA GLY A 222 -18.09 -12.25 0.12
C GLY A 222 -18.43 -12.94 -1.20
N LEU A 223 -17.54 -13.81 -1.71
CA LEU A 223 -17.77 -14.57 -2.94
C LEU A 223 -18.90 -15.60 -2.76
N ASP A 224 -18.90 -16.30 -1.62
CA ASP A 224 -19.91 -17.31 -1.29
C ASP A 224 -21.29 -16.67 -1.07
N GLU A 225 -21.36 -15.54 -0.34
CA GLU A 225 -22.60 -14.78 -0.15
C GLU A 225 -23.18 -14.26 -1.48
N ALA A 226 -22.32 -13.93 -2.45
CA ALA A 226 -22.75 -13.53 -3.78
C ALA A 226 -23.11 -14.71 -4.70
N GLY A 227 -22.97 -15.96 -4.24
CA GLY A 227 -23.25 -17.16 -5.01
C GLY A 227 -22.29 -17.40 -6.17
N LEU A 228 -21.07 -16.86 -6.09
CA LEU A 228 -20.04 -17.01 -7.12
C LEU A 228 -19.30 -18.34 -6.94
N ASN A 229 -19.25 -19.13 -7.98
CA ASN A 229 -18.42 -20.34 -8.02
C ASN A 229 -16.96 -19.94 -8.30
N TRP A 230 -16.04 -20.42 -7.47
CA TRP A 230 -14.62 -20.12 -7.62
C TRP A 230 -13.76 -21.36 -7.32
N ARG A 231 -12.55 -21.36 -7.86
CA ARG A 231 -11.55 -22.39 -7.62
C ARG A 231 -10.31 -21.76 -7.03
N GLY A 232 -9.97 -22.14 -5.81
CA GLY A 232 -8.74 -21.74 -5.13
C GLY A 232 -7.61 -22.76 -5.36
N GLY A 233 -6.39 -22.25 -5.36
CA GLY A 233 -5.15 -23.03 -5.42
C GLY A 233 -3.96 -22.11 -5.28
N SER A 234 -2.78 -22.65 -5.00
CA SER A 234 -1.59 -21.90 -4.55
C SER A 234 -1.03 -20.85 -5.55
N ALA A 235 -1.58 -20.72 -6.74
CA ALA A 235 -1.03 -19.78 -7.74
C ALA A 235 -2.06 -18.99 -8.55
N ALA A 236 -3.30 -19.43 -8.70
CA ALA A 236 -4.30 -18.70 -9.48
C ALA A 236 -5.70 -19.09 -9.04
N GLU A 237 -6.34 -18.21 -8.34
CA GLU A 237 -7.76 -18.33 -8.02
C GLU A 237 -8.56 -17.79 -9.21
N GLU A 238 -9.58 -18.52 -9.60
CA GLU A 238 -10.35 -18.24 -10.79
C GLU A 238 -11.84 -18.35 -10.47
N ILE A 239 -12.62 -17.39 -10.97
CA ILE A 239 -14.08 -17.51 -10.97
C ILE A 239 -14.49 -18.52 -12.04
N LEU A 240 -15.24 -19.55 -11.63
CA LEU A 240 -15.77 -20.56 -12.53
C LEU A 240 -17.07 -20.05 -13.14
N TRP A 241 -17.06 -19.83 -14.45
CA TRP A 241 -18.21 -19.36 -15.21
C TRP A 241 -18.21 -19.93 -16.63
N ASN A 242 -19.35 -19.91 -17.31
CA ASN A 242 -19.53 -20.53 -18.62
C ASN A 242 -19.42 -19.52 -19.79
N GLY A 243 -18.82 -18.36 -19.56
CA GLY A 243 -18.61 -17.34 -20.58
C GLY A 243 -17.21 -17.35 -21.18
N PRO A 244 -16.94 -16.44 -22.13
CA PRO A 244 -15.63 -16.28 -22.74
C PRO A 244 -14.60 -15.65 -21.76
N GLY A 245 -13.31 -15.93 -22.01
CA GLY A 245 -12.23 -15.38 -21.19
C GLY A 245 -12.12 -16.03 -19.81
N ARG A 246 -11.23 -15.49 -19.02
CA ARG A 246 -10.98 -15.96 -17.63
C ARG A 246 -11.08 -14.79 -16.67
N ILE A 247 -11.56 -15.05 -15.46
CA ILE A 247 -11.61 -14.08 -14.36
C ILE A 247 -10.69 -14.62 -13.27
N ARG A 248 -9.53 -13.99 -13.08
CA ARG A 248 -8.47 -14.47 -12.19
C ARG A 248 -8.20 -13.50 -11.07
N PHE A 249 -8.10 -14.02 -9.85
CA PHE A 249 -7.55 -13.30 -8.71
C PHE A 249 -6.03 -13.38 -8.76
N ILE A 250 -5.37 -12.23 -8.69
CA ILE A 250 -3.91 -12.14 -8.79
C ILE A 250 -3.37 -11.77 -7.41
N ARG A 251 -2.67 -12.70 -6.76
CA ARG A 251 -2.03 -12.48 -5.45
C ARG A 251 -0.56 -12.10 -5.59
N GLU A 252 0.10 -12.67 -6.57
CA GLU A 252 1.46 -12.35 -6.97
C GLU A 252 1.43 -11.64 -8.32
N ASN A 253 2.44 -10.81 -8.60
CA ASN A 253 2.54 -10.07 -9.87
C ASN A 253 1.37 -9.08 -10.10
N ASN A 254 0.90 -8.43 -9.03
CA ASN A 254 -0.20 -7.48 -9.10
C ASN A 254 0.09 -6.30 -10.05
N PHE A 255 1.34 -5.81 -10.07
CA PHE A 255 1.74 -4.72 -10.96
C PHE A 255 1.84 -5.20 -12.40
N GLU A 256 2.32 -6.42 -12.62
CA GLU A 256 2.36 -7.05 -13.93
C GLU A 256 0.96 -7.25 -14.49
N ALA A 257 -0.01 -7.65 -13.67
CA ALA A 257 -1.40 -7.77 -14.07
C ALA A 257 -1.99 -6.42 -14.54
N ILE A 258 -1.73 -5.34 -13.79
CA ILE A 258 -2.15 -3.99 -14.15
C ILE A 258 -1.45 -3.56 -15.44
N LYS A 259 -0.13 -3.77 -15.55
CA LYS A 259 0.68 -3.36 -16.71
C LYS A 259 0.37 -4.15 -17.99
N ALA A 260 -0.02 -5.41 -17.85
CA ALA A 260 -0.49 -6.24 -18.96
C ALA A 260 -1.88 -5.86 -19.47
N SER A 261 -2.63 -5.09 -18.69
CA SER A 261 -4.02 -4.73 -18.99
C SER A 261 -4.11 -3.52 -19.90
N THR A 262 -5.02 -3.59 -20.88
CA THR A 262 -5.32 -2.47 -21.77
C THR A 262 -6.24 -1.45 -21.08
N LEU A 263 -7.02 -1.90 -20.11
CA LEU A 263 -7.99 -1.10 -19.36
C LEU A 263 -7.91 -1.47 -17.87
N ALA A 264 -8.08 -0.47 -17.01
CA ALA A 264 -8.25 -0.69 -15.59
C ALA A 264 -9.52 0.01 -15.07
N VAL A 265 -10.27 -0.69 -14.23
CA VAL A 265 -11.47 -0.20 -13.55
C VAL A 265 -11.23 -0.28 -12.06
N ALA A 266 -11.31 0.82 -11.35
CA ALA A 266 -10.96 0.87 -9.94
C ALA A 266 -12.00 1.66 -9.11
N PHE A 267 -12.19 1.26 -7.86
CA PHE A 267 -12.78 2.17 -6.89
C PHE A 267 -11.83 3.34 -6.61
N PRO A 268 -12.35 4.53 -6.30
CA PRO A 268 -11.51 5.68 -5.93
C PRO A 268 -10.63 5.35 -4.73
N GLY A 269 -9.31 5.45 -4.90
CA GLY A 269 -8.35 5.11 -3.83
C GLY A 269 -6.89 5.27 -4.27
N THR A 270 -5.98 4.78 -3.44
CA THR A 270 -4.53 4.75 -3.74
C THR A 270 -4.18 3.94 -4.98
N ASN A 271 -5.00 2.94 -5.32
CA ASN A 271 -4.81 2.10 -6.51
C ASN A 271 -4.81 2.92 -7.81
N ASN A 272 -5.55 4.03 -7.86
CA ASN A 272 -5.60 4.88 -9.06
C ASN A 272 -4.24 5.51 -9.41
N LEU A 273 -3.36 5.68 -8.41
CA LEU A 273 -2.00 6.17 -8.62
C LEU A 273 -1.03 5.06 -9.07
N GLN A 274 -1.42 3.79 -8.99
CA GLN A 274 -0.63 2.66 -9.47
C GLN A 274 -0.89 2.33 -10.94
N ILE A 275 -1.98 2.88 -11.50
CA ILE A 275 -2.41 2.67 -12.88
C ILE A 275 -1.75 3.67 -13.84
N THR A 276 -1.28 4.81 -13.33
CA THR A 276 -0.65 5.88 -14.12
C THR A 276 0.85 5.67 -14.26
#